data_7cd55824f56f56a8d2a196d44a5cbd2d
#
_entry.id   7cd55824f56f56a8d2a196d44a5cbd2d
#
_cell.length_a   1.000
_cell.length_b   1.000
_cell.length_c   1.000
_cell.angle_alpha   90.00
_cell.angle_beta   90.00
_cell.angle_gamma   90.00
#
_symmetry.space_group_name_H-M   'P 1'
#
loop_
_entity.id
_entity.type
_entity.pdbx_description
1 polymer ?
#
loop_
_entity_poly.entity_id
_entity_poly.type
_entity_poly.pdbx_seq_one_letter_code
_entity_poly.pdbx_strand_id
1 'polypeptide(L)'
;MRKKIISLLLILNVISIFALEKVNIVLDWTPNTNHTGIYVAKQMGYFKEEGLTVDILQPANGSSTQLIATGRADFGVTYQEAITFARLEGLPIVSLGAIIQHNTSGFASLKDKNIKRPIDFKGKNYGGWGSPVEEATLKELINKDGGKLKDINILTTGSMDFFKSSESDVDFAWVFEGWTNIEAKLQGKELNYISLRDYSEELDYYTPIFASSEKLIKTNPKLIKKVMRAIKKGYEYSVKNPEKAGELLLKEVPELDKNLVIESQKYLASKYIDDAPYWGYQKLEVWERYQKWLYKNNLIDGTTDMKKAFTNEFLKN
;
A
#
# COMPACT_ATOMS: atom_id res chain seq x y z
N MET A 1 3.73 32.89 -74.89
CA MET A 1 4.53 32.39 -73.75
C MET A 1 3.62 32.38 -72.51
N ARG A 2 3.08 31.20 -72.09
CA ARG A 2 2.24 31.07 -70.86
C ARG A 2 3.12 30.64 -69.70
N LYS A 3 3.28 31.54 -68.71
CA LYS A 3 3.96 31.21 -67.45
C LYS A 3 3.02 30.35 -66.59
N LYS A 4 3.41 29.09 -66.32
CA LYS A 4 2.74 28.21 -65.35
C LYS A 4 3.28 28.61 -63.94
N ILE A 5 2.39 29.12 -63.10
CA ILE A 5 2.66 29.36 -61.70
C ILE A 5 2.35 28.03 -61.00
N ILE A 6 3.39 27.36 -60.47
CA ILE A 6 3.28 26.18 -59.63
C ILE A 6 3.13 26.69 -58.19
N SER A 7 1.89 26.62 -57.65
CA SER A 7 1.62 26.88 -56.25
C SER A 7 2.05 25.65 -55.42
N LEU A 8 3.17 25.80 -54.68
CA LEU A 8 3.64 24.81 -53.72
C LEU A 8 2.81 24.98 -52.43
N LEU A 9 1.84 24.11 -52.19
CA LEU A 9 1.14 24.06 -50.91
C LEU A 9 2.05 23.41 -49.87
N LEU A 10 2.64 24.23 -48.99
CA LEU A 10 3.30 23.77 -47.78
C LEU A 10 2.21 23.32 -46.78
N ILE A 11 2.04 22.00 -46.61
CA ILE A 11 1.25 21.43 -45.53
C ILE A 11 2.08 21.58 -44.25
N LEU A 12 1.84 22.62 -43.46
CA LEU A 12 2.34 22.71 -42.08
C LEU A 12 1.63 21.65 -41.22
N ASN A 13 2.33 20.56 -41.00
CA ASN A 13 1.96 19.66 -39.90
C ASN A 13 2.19 20.39 -38.57
N VAL A 14 1.15 20.99 -38.03
CA VAL A 14 1.13 21.49 -36.63
C VAL A 14 1.18 20.31 -35.71
N ILE A 15 2.33 19.87 -35.30
CA ILE A 15 2.51 18.94 -34.19
C ILE A 15 2.09 19.73 -32.95
N SER A 16 0.84 19.54 -32.54
CA SER A 16 0.38 20.03 -31.23
C SER A 16 1.16 19.30 -30.15
N ILE A 17 2.20 19.92 -29.63
CA ILE A 17 2.86 19.46 -28.43
C ILE A 17 1.87 19.71 -27.28
N PHE A 18 1.04 18.72 -26.98
CA PHE A 18 0.23 18.76 -25.76
C PHE A 18 1.20 18.68 -24.57
N ALA A 19 1.20 19.73 -23.75
CA ALA A 19 1.92 19.69 -22.48
C ALA A 19 1.34 18.53 -21.64
N LEU A 20 2.24 17.73 -21.05
CA LEU A 20 1.82 16.64 -20.17
C LEU A 20 1.12 17.21 -18.94
N GLU A 21 -0.03 16.62 -18.58
CA GLU A 21 -0.76 16.98 -17.37
C GLU A 21 0.04 16.48 -16.14
N LYS A 22 0.35 17.41 -15.21
CA LYS A 22 1.14 17.08 -14.03
C LYS A 22 0.26 16.51 -12.93
N VAL A 23 0.70 15.40 -12.34
CA VAL A 23 0.04 14.67 -11.25
C VAL A 23 1.03 14.42 -10.14
N ASN A 24 0.60 14.54 -8.89
CA ASN A 24 1.38 14.11 -7.73
C ASN A 24 0.78 12.88 -7.05
N ILE A 25 1.66 11.95 -6.64
CA ILE A 25 1.33 10.73 -5.92
C ILE A 25 2.13 10.73 -4.62
N VAL A 26 1.46 10.76 -3.47
CA VAL A 26 2.11 10.67 -2.17
C VAL A 26 2.15 9.19 -1.71
N LEU A 27 3.30 8.74 -1.23
CA LEU A 27 3.46 7.40 -0.65
C LEU A 27 2.99 7.39 0.80
N ASP A 28 2.70 6.21 1.34
CA ASP A 28 2.35 6.00 2.76
C ASP A 28 3.58 5.92 3.67
N TRP A 29 4.72 5.56 3.10
CA TRP A 29 5.99 5.34 3.80
C TRP A 29 7.18 5.67 2.90
N THR A 30 8.41 5.37 3.38
CA THR A 30 9.59 5.37 2.51
C THR A 30 9.39 4.41 1.34
N PRO A 31 9.97 4.70 0.16
CA PRO A 31 9.86 3.82 -1.00
C PRO A 31 10.25 2.38 -0.65
N ASN A 32 9.43 1.43 -1.07
CA ASN A 32 9.64 0.01 -0.91
C ASN A 32 8.88 -0.75 -2.01
N THR A 33 8.91 -2.06 -1.97
CA THR A 33 8.33 -2.90 -3.01
C THR A 33 6.80 -2.85 -3.10
N ASN A 34 6.08 -2.38 -2.08
CA ASN A 34 4.65 -2.10 -2.24
C ASN A 34 4.38 -1.05 -3.33
N HIS A 35 5.32 -0.16 -3.59
CA HIS A 35 5.21 0.94 -4.56
C HIS A 35 5.75 0.58 -5.96
N THR A 36 6.29 -0.62 -6.16
CA THR A 36 6.99 -0.99 -7.41
C THR A 36 6.15 -0.71 -8.64
N GLY A 37 4.86 -1.04 -8.66
CA GLY A 37 4.01 -0.80 -9.83
C GLY A 37 3.90 0.66 -10.23
N ILE A 38 3.96 1.59 -9.27
CA ILE A 38 3.95 3.05 -9.51
C ILE A 38 5.25 3.47 -10.19
N TYR A 39 6.39 3.02 -9.67
CA TYR A 39 7.71 3.31 -10.23
C TYR A 39 7.90 2.66 -11.60
N VAL A 40 7.42 1.42 -11.79
CA VAL A 40 7.40 0.74 -13.08
C VAL A 40 6.58 1.54 -14.10
N ALA A 41 5.38 2.01 -13.73
CA ALA A 41 4.55 2.83 -14.61
C ALA A 41 5.26 4.11 -15.05
N LYS A 42 6.02 4.73 -14.16
CA LYS A 42 6.84 5.92 -14.47
C LYS A 42 8.01 5.56 -15.39
N GLN A 43 8.81 4.57 -15.06
CA GLN A 43 10.02 4.18 -15.80
C GLN A 43 9.72 3.59 -17.17
N MET A 44 8.63 2.82 -17.30
CA MET A 44 8.18 2.25 -18.57
C MET A 44 7.42 3.25 -19.44
N GLY A 45 7.19 4.47 -18.95
CA GLY A 45 6.52 5.52 -19.69
C GLY A 45 5.00 5.39 -19.76
N TYR A 46 4.36 4.50 -19.00
CA TYR A 46 2.91 4.29 -19.04
C TYR A 46 2.10 5.54 -18.66
N PHE A 47 2.63 6.38 -17.76
CA PHE A 47 2.04 7.70 -17.49
C PHE A 47 2.15 8.64 -18.71
N LYS A 48 3.30 8.63 -19.41
CA LYS A 48 3.49 9.46 -20.61
C LYS A 48 2.57 9.05 -21.76
N GLU A 49 2.31 7.73 -21.92
CA GLU A 49 1.33 7.20 -22.89
C GLU A 49 -0.08 7.77 -22.64
N GLU A 50 -0.42 8.05 -21.38
CA GLU A 50 -1.67 8.67 -20.97
C GLU A 50 -1.65 10.21 -20.99
N GLY A 51 -0.54 10.81 -21.45
CA GLY A 51 -0.36 12.26 -21.48
C GLY A 51 -0.08 12.88 -20.11
N LEU A 52 0.51 12.11 -19.18
CA LEU A 52 0.79 12.52 -17.80
C LEU A 52 2.29 12.60 -17.51
N THR A 53 2.66 13.52 -16.62
CA THR A 53 3.92 13.48 -15.88
C THR A 53 3.64 13.35 -14.40
N VAL A 54 4.44 12.55 -13.69
CA VAL A 54 4.15 12.17 -12.30
C VAL A 54 5.31 12.49 -11.39
N ASP A 55 5.02 13.23 -10.31
CA ASP A 55 5.90 13.38 -9.16
C ASP A 55 5.47 12.39 -8.07
N ILE A 56 6.41 11.56 -7.61
CA ILE A 56 6.21 10.63 -6.51
C ILE A 56 6.84 11.25 -5.26
N LEU A 57 6.02 11.48 -4.24
CA LEU A 57 6.38 12.22 -3.03
C LEU A 57 6.35 11.31 -1.82
N GLN A 58 7.33 11.47 -0.93
CA GLN A 58 7.27 10.88 0.40
C GLN A 58 6.52 11.82 1.34
N PRO A 59 5.76 11.31 2.33
CA PRO A 59 5.12 12.18 3.31
C PRO A 59 6.19 12.78 4.22
N ALA A 60 6.48 14.06 4.05
CA ALA A 60 7.46 14.76 4.88
C ALA A 60 6.91 15.06 6.28
N ASN A 61 5.64 15.47 6.36
CA ASN A 61 4.91 15.74 7.61
C ASN A 61 3.42 15.49 7.34
N GLY A 62 2.82 14.62 8.11
CA GLY A 62 1.40 14.31 8.03
C GLY A 62 1.09 12.99 7.33
N SER A 63 -0.16 12.57 7.46
CA SER A 63 -0.68 11.35 6.88
C SER A 63 -0.92 11.53 5.38
N SER A 64 -0.51 10.56 4.57
CA SER A 64 -0.87 10.49 3.14
C SER A 64 -2.38 10.61 2.94
N THR A 65 -3.16 9.97 3.81
CA THR A 65 -4.63 10.02 3.82
C THR A 65 -5.15 11.46 3.92
N GLN A 66 -4.59 12.28 4.81
CA GLN A 66 -4.99 13.68 4.94
C GLN A 66 -4.60 14.52 3.72
N LEU A 67 -3.40 14.30 3.16
CA LEU A 67 -2.95 15.00 1.95
C LEU A 67 -3.88 14.72 0.77
N ILE A 68 -4.30 13.47 0.60
CA ILE A 68 -5.23 13.04 -0.45
C ILE A 68 -6.63 13.64 -0.19
N ALA A 69 -7.17 13.46 1.02
CA ALA A 69 -8.53 13.90 1.36
C ALA A 69 -8.73 15.42 1.21
N THR A 70 -7.67 16.20 1.49
CA THR A 70 -7.68 17.68 1.36
C THR A 70 -7.33 18.17 -0.04
N GLY A 71 -6.96 17.27 -0.98
CA GLY A 71 -6.55 17.62 -2.34
C GLY A 71 -5.17 18.28 -2.42
N ARG A 72 -4.33 18.12 -1.39
CA ARG A 72 -2.92 18.53 -1.40
C ARG A 72 -2.05 17.52 -2.17
N ALA A 73 -2.51 16.28 -2.29
CA ALA A 73 -2.04 15.28 -3.23
C ALA A 73 -3.21 14.83 -4.10
N ASP A 74 -2.97 14.62 -5.39
CA ASP A 74 -4.00 14.15 -6.33
C ASP A 74 -4.35 12.69 -6.05
N PHE A 75 -3.31 11.89 -5.79
CA PHE A 75 -3.39 10.47 -5.48
C PHE A 75 -2.39 10.11 -4.39
N GLY A 76 -2.53 8.91 -3.86
CA GLY A 76 -1.51 8.37 -3.00
C GLY A 76 -1.78 6.95 -2.52
N VAL A 77 -0.80 6.44 -1.80
CA VAL A 77 -0.86 5.16 -1.13
C VAL A 77 -1.30 5.38 0.31
N THR A 78 -2.20 4.54 0.77
CA THR A 78 -2.69 4.51 2.14
C THR A 78 -3.18 3.09 2.47
N TYR A 79 -4.02 2.89 3.47
CA TYR A 79 -4.53 1.58 3.86
C TYR A 79 -6.01 1.65 4.27
N GLN A 80 -6.69 0.51 4.24
CA GLN A 80 -8.13 0.42 4.47
C GLN A 80 -8.53 0.99 5.83
N GLU A 81 -7.74 0.73 6.88
CA GLU A 81 -7.95 1.29 8.22
C GLU A 81 -8.04 2.82 8.20
N ALA A 82 -7.03 3.47 7.59
CA ALA A 82 -6.97 4.93 7.54
C ALA A 82 -8.14 5.55 6.76
N ILE A 83 -8.58 4.91 5.67
CA ILE A 83 -9.77 5.36 4.95
C ILE A 83 -11.03 5.17 5.81
N THR A 84 -11.14 4.08 6.54
CA THR A 84 -12.30 3.84 7.42
C THR A 84 -12.42 4.92 8.48
N PHE A 85 -11.32 5.26 9.17
CA PHE A 85 -11.30 6.37 10.14
C PHE A 85 -11.60 7.72 9.48
N ALA A 86 -10.91 8.03 8.38
CA ALA A 86 -11.11 9.30 7.66
C ALA A 86 -12.57 9.50 7.23
N ARG A 87 -13.23 8.45 6.75
CA ARG A 87 -14.63 8.53 6.35
C ARG A 87 -15.58 8.72 7.52
N LEU A 88 -15.31 8.15 8.67
CA LEU A 88 -16.07 8.39 9.90
C LEU A 88 -15.94 9.85 10.39
N GLU A 89 -14.77 10.44 10.17
CA GLU A 89 -14.50 11.86 10.42
C GLU A 89 -15.06 12.79 9.32
N GLY A 90 -15.75 12.26 8.31
CA GLY A 90 -16.32 13.01 7.20
C GLY A 90 -15.32 13.43 6.12
N LEU A 91 -14.10 12.92 6.13
CA LEU A 91 -13.10 13.19 5.09
C LEU A 91 -13.41 12.42 3.80
N PRO A 92 -13.50 13.11 2.63
CA PRO A 92 -14.00 12.52 1.39
C PRO A 92 -12.87 11.84 0.59
N ILE A 93 -12.36 10.71 1.09
CA ILE A 93 -11.34 9.88 0.44
C ILE A 93 -11.91 8.55 -0.03
N VAL A 94 -11.44 8.04 -1.17
CA VAL A 94 -11.92 6.81 -1.81
C VAL A 94 -10.73 5.97 -2.27
N SER A 95 -10.74 4.68 -1.95
CA SER A 95 -9.82 3.70 -2.52
C SER A 95 -10.18 3.42 -3.98
N LEU A 96 -9.18 3.49 -4.85
CA LEU A 96 -9.28 3.20 -6.28
C LEU A 96 -8.80 1.80 -6.63
N GLY A 97 -8.09 1.14 -5.71
CA GLY A 97 -7.61 -0.24 -5.91
C GLY A 97 -6.74 -0.74 -4.76
N ALA A 98 -6.89 -2.02 -4.44
CA ALA A 98 -6.00 -2.71 -3.51
C ALA A 98 -4.64 -2.96 -4.18
N ILE A 99 -3.56 -2.52 -3.56
CA ILE A 99 -2.21 -2.80 -4.06
C ILE A 99 -1.86 -4.26 -3.79
N ILE A 100 -2.15 -4.73 -2.57
CA ILE A 100 -2.01 -6.12 -2.15
C ILE A 100 -3.38 -6.65 -1.77
N GLN A 101 -3.73 -7.87 -2.20
CA GLN A 101 -5.07 -8.42 -2.07
C GLN A 101 -5.37 -8.96 -0.67
N HIS A 102 -4.38 -9.49 0.01
CA HIS A 102 -4.50 -10.04 1.36
C HIS A 102 -3.47 -9.44 2.28
N ASN A 103 -3.83 -9.25 3.54
CA ASN A 103 -2.92 -8.71 4.53
C ASN A 103 -1.69 -9.61 4.72
N THR A 104 -0.51 -9.10 4.41
CA THR A 104 0.79 -9.79 4.57
C THR A 104 1.51 -9.39 5.85
N SER A 105 0.83 -8.75 6.79
CA SER A 105 1.42 -8.38 8.06
C SER A 105 1.24 -9.45 9.14
N GLY A 106 2.09 -9.41 10.13
CA GLY A 106 2.09 -10.35 11.23
C GLY A 106 3.00 -9.91 12.36
N PHE A 107 3.05 -10.70 13.41
CA PHE A 107 4.01 -10.51 14.50
C PHE A 107 5.24 -11.37 14.28
N ALA A 108 6.42 -10.75 14.32
CA ALA A 108 7.69 -11.45 14.21
C ALA A 108 8.52 -11.35 15.49
N SER A 109 9.29 -12.38 15.76
CA SER A 109 10.32 -12.42 16.79
C SER A 109 11.56 -13.14 16.26
N LEU A 110 12.72 -12.89 16.83
CA LEU A 110 13.89 -13.74 16.59
C LEU A 110 13.59 -15.17 17.02
N LYS A 111 14.20 -16.14 16.34
CA LYS A 111 13.94 -17.59 16.54
C LYS A 111 14.12 -18.05 17.98
N ASP A 112 15.15 -17.55 18.66
CA ASP A 112 15.53 -17.88 20.04
C ASP A 112 14.51 -17.39 21.08
N LYS A 113 13.68 -16.40 20.75
CA LYS A 113 12.59 -15.91 21.62
C LYS A 113 11.46 -16.95 21.79
N ASN A 114 11.39 -17.97 20.90
CA ASN A 114 10.42 -19.07 20.93
C ASN A 114 8.94 -18.63 20.91
N ILE A 115 8.63 -17.53 20.25
CA ILE A 115 7.27 -16.99 20.07
C ILE A 115 6.73 -17.56 18.77
N LYS A 116 6.01 -18.71 18.82
CA LYS A 116 5.54 -19.44 17.64
C LYS A 116 4.04 -19.33 17.40
N ARG A 117 3.29 -18.92 18.42
CA ARG A 117 1.84 -18.78 18.42
C ARG A 117 1.43 -17.68 19.40
N PRO A 118 0.21 -17.11 19.32
CA PRO A 118 -0.17 -15.95 20.14
C PRO A 118 -0.10 -16.18 21.66
N ILE A 119 -0.35 -17.40 22.17
CA ILE A 119 -0.22 -17.66 23.61
C ILE A 119 1.21 -17.44 24.13
N ASP A 120 2.23 -17.54 23.24
CA ASP A 120 3.63 -17.34 23.60
C ASP A 120 3.96 -15.86 23.83
N PHE A 121 3.03 -14.91 23.54
CA PHE A 121 3.16 -13.49 23.88
C PHE A 121 3.14 -13.24 25.39
N LYS A 122 2.67 -14.20 26.17
CA LYS A 122 2.57 -14.08 27.62
C LYS A 122 3.91 -13.78 28.26
N GLY A 123 3.99 -12.68 29.02
CA GLY A 123 5.21 -12.23 29.69
C GLY A 123 6.26 -11.64 28.75
N LYS A 124 5.93 -11.44 27.47
CA LYS A 124 6.83 -10.89 26.46
C LYS A 124 6.59 -9.40 26.23
N ASN A 125 7.61 -8.72 25.74
CA ASN A 125 7.59 -7.31 25.41
C ASN A 125 7.26 -7.11 23.95
N TYR A 126 6.09 -6.57 23.66
CA TYR A 126 5.70 -6.11 22.33
C TYR A 126 6.23 -4.70 22.09
N GLY A 127 6.97 -4.47 21.01
CA GLY A 127 7.37 -3.14 20.54
C GLY A 127 6.44 -2.63 19.45
N GLY A 128 5.75 -1.52 19.72
CA GLY A 128 4.77 -0.93 18.80
C GLY A 128 4.87 0.58 18.67
N TRP A 129 4.07 1.15 17.79
CA TRP A 129 4.03 2.61 17.59
C TRP A 129 2.98 3.33 18.44
N GLY A 130 2.19 2.58 19.24
CA GLY A 130 1.25 3.14 20.22
C GLY A 130 -0.15 3.39 19.66
N SER A 131 -0.57 2.67 18.61
CA SER A 131 -1.93 2.74 18.11
C SER A 131 -2.89 1.84 18.90
N PRO A 132 -4.11 2.28 19.22
CA PRO A 132 -5.13 1.42 19.82
C PRO A 132 -5.47 0.18 18.96
N VAL A 133 -5.26 0.25 17.65
CA VAL A 133 -5.45 -0.89 16.73
C VAL A 133 -4.43 -2.00 16.98
N GLU A 134 -3.20 -1.66 17.38
CA GLU A 134 -2.18 -2.66 17.76
C GLU A 134 -2.65 -3.47 18.97
N GLU A 135 -3.12 -2.79 20.02
CA GLU A 135 -3.64 -3.45 21.23
C GLU A 135 -4.85 -4.34 20.92
N ALA A 136 -5.77 -3.86 20.08
CA ALA A 136 -6.94 -4.64 19.68
C ALA A 136 -6.54 -5.87 18.86
N THR A 137 -5.53 -5.75 17.99
CA THR A 137 -4.99 -6.85 17.20
C THR A 137 -4.30 -7.88 18.09
N LEU A 138 -3.43 -7.45 19.00
CA LEU A 138 -2.80 -8.33 20.00
C LEU A 138 -3.86 -9.07 20.83
N LYS A 139 -4.88 -8.34 21.30
CA LYS A 139 -6.02 -8.91 22.06
C LYS A 139 -6.79 -9.95 21.26
N GLU A 140 -7.06 -9.66 19.98
CA GLU A 140 -7.75 -10.60 19.09
C GLU A 140 -6.99 -11.92 18.97
N LEU A 141 -5.69 -11.87 18.65
CA LEU A 141 -4.87 -13.05 18.45
C LEU A 141 -4.67 -13.84 19.74
N ILE A 142 -4.26 -13.17 20.82
CA ILE A 142 -3.97 -13.88 22.08
C ILE A 142 -5.23 -14.49 22.70
N ASN A 143 -6.39 -13.82 22.58
CA ASN A 143 -7.66 -14.37 23.09
C ASN A 143 -8.10 -15.63 22.31
N LYS A 144 -7.92 -15.65 20.99
CA LYS A 144 -8.21 -16.82 20.14
C LYS A 144 -7.33 -18.02 20.50
N ASP A 145 -6.18 -17.79 21.08
CA ASP A 145 -5.22 -18.82 21.49
C ASP A 145 -5.23 -19.06 23.02
N GLY A 146 -6.25 -18.57 23.74
CA GLY A 146 -6.52 -18.87 25.16
C GLY A 146 -5.79 -17.99 26.17
N GLY A 147 -5.09 -16.95 25.74
CA GLY A 147 -4.41 -15.97 26.60
C GLY A 147 -5.22 -14.70 26.81
N LYS A 148 -4.61 -13.67 27.40
CA LYS A 148 -5.22 -12.37 27.68
C LYS A 148 -4.24 -11.24 27.37
N LEU A 149 -4.74 -10.11 26.85
CA LEU A 149 -3.91 -8.93 26.52
C LEU A 149 -3.09 -8.44 27.71
N LYS A 150 -3.65 -8.47 28.93
CA LYS A 150 -2.95 -8.06 30.17
C LYS A 150 -1.70 -8.87 30.49
N ASP A 151 -1.50 -10.01 29.84
CA ASP A 151 -0.35 -10.86 30.01
C ASP A 151 0.82 -10.45 29.09
N ILE A 152 0.63 -9.43 28.24
CA ILE A 152 1.64 -8.88 27.30
C ILE A 152 2.13 -7.53 27.85
N ASN A 153 3.45 -7.30 27.80
CA ASN A 153 4.02 -5.99 28.07
C ASN A 153 4.06 -5.18 26.76
N ILE A 154 3.35 -4.06 26.71
CA ILE A 154 3.31 -3.21 25.51
C ILE A 154 4.24 -2.01 25.69
N LEU A 155 5.25 -1.91 24.84
CA LEU A 155 6.23 -0.83 24.81
C LEU A 155 6.00 0.06 23.59
N THR A 156 5.81 1.36 23.78
CA THR A 156 5.72 2.32 22.68
C THR A 156 7.13 2.71 22.24
N THR A 157 7.59 2.10 21.14
CA THR A 157 8.93 2.32 20.56
C THR A 157 8.93 3.27 19.38
N GLY A 158 7.74 3.68 18.92
CA GLY A 158 7.57 4.42 17.67
C GLY A 158 7.87 3.54 16.45
N SER A 159 8.11 4.18 15.31
CA SER A 159 8.42 3.50 14.03
C SER A 159 9.89 3.08 13.98
N MET A 160 10.29 2.20 14.90
CA MET A 160 11.67 1.69 14.95
C MET A 160 11.83 0.49 14.00
N ASP A 161 13.00 0.39 13.38
CA ASP A 161 13.40 -0.79 12.62
C ASP A 161 13.33 -2.05 13.49
N PHE A 162 12.81 -3.16 12.93
CA PHE A 162 12.59 -4.41 13.66
C PHE A 162 13.89 -4.95 14.29
N PHE A 163 14.99 -4.98 13.54
CA PHE A 163 16.24 -5.56 14.03
C PHE A 163 16.86 -4.71 15.12
N LYS A 164 16.80 -3.38 14.98
CA LYS A 164 17.26 -2.45 16.04
C LYS A 164 16.41 -2.57 17.30
N SER A 165 15.08 -2.71 17.17
CA SER A 165 14.20 -2.89 18.32
C SER A 165 14.44 -4.23 19.02
N SER A 166 14.75 -5.29 18.26
CA SER A 166 15.05 -6.62 18.82
C SER A 166 16.41 -6.73 19.55
N GLU A 167 17.29 -5.75 19.38
CA GLU A 167 18.53 -5.59 20.16
C GLU A 167 18.30 -4.93 21.53
N SER A 168 17.09 -4.40 21.76
CA SER A 168 16.64 -3.82 23.03
C SER A 168 15.74 -4.79 23.80
N ASP A 169 14.88 -4.27 24.68
CA ASP A 169 13.94 -5.06 25.47
C ASP A 169 12.73 -5.57 24.70
N VAL A 170 12.68 -5.42 23.37
CA VAL A 170 11.56 -5.90 22.53
C VAL A 170 11.75 -7.36 22.17
N ASP A 171 10.76 -8.18 22.45
CA ASP A 171 10.75 -9.61 22.11
C ASP A 171 10.10 -9.86 20.75
N PHE A 172 9.06 -9.08 20.39
CA PHE A 172 8.36 -9.20 19.10
C PHE A 172 7.73 -7.88 18.69
N ALA A 173 7.50 -7.73 17.39
CA ALA A 173 6.88 -6.53 16.82
C ALA A 173 6.01 -6.87 15.61
N TRP A 174 5.13 -5.93 15.22
CA TRP A 174 4.35 -6.03 14.00
C TRP A 174 5.22 -5.71 12.79
N VAL A 175 5.25 -6.62 11.82
CA VAL A 175 6.08 -6.51 10.60
C VAL A 175 5.28 -6.90 9.36
N PHE A 176 5.87 -6.61 8.19
CA PHE A 176 5.35 -7.05 6.90
C PHE A 176 6.25 -8.15 6.33
N GLU A 177 5.66 -9.31 6.05
CA GLU A 177 6.39 -10.52 5.62
C GLU A 177 7.26 -10.27 4.38
N GLY A 178 6.71 -9.56 3.41
CA GLY A 178 7.42 -9.25 2.15
C GLY A 178 8.62 -8.32 2.29
N TRP A 179 8.87 -7.77 3.46
CA TRP A 179 10.02 -6.91 3.72
C TRP A 179 10.90 -7.48 4.84
N THR A 180 10.42 -7.48 6.08
CA THR A 180 11.21 -7.86 7.25
C THR A 180 11.64 -9.34 7.24
N ASN A 181 10.76 -10.27 6.82
CA ASN A 181 11.14 -11.69 6.76
C ASN A 181 12.13 -11.96 5.61
N ILE A 182 12.04 -11.20 4.52
CA ILE A 182 13.03 -11.27 3.43
C ILE A 182 14.38 -10.72 3.91
N GLU A 183 14.38 -9.58 4.59
CA GLU A 183 15.59 -8.98 5.15
C GLU A 183 16.27 -9.92 6.16
N ALA A 184 15.49 -10.55 7.05
CA ALA A 184 16.03 -11.56 7.98
C ALA A 184 16.77 -12.67 7.26
N LYS A 185 16.17 -13.25 6.22
CA LYS A 185 16.79 -14.32 5.40
C LYS A 185 18.10 -13.86 4.78
N LEU A 186 18.15 -12.65 4.24
CA LEU A 186 19.36 -12.08 3.63
C LEU A 186 20.47 -11.83 4.67
N GLN A 187 20.09 -11.51 5.92
CA GLN A 187 21.01 -11.37 7.05
C GLN A 187 21.39 -12.72 7.72
N GLY A 188 20.87 -13.85 7.23
CA GLY A 188 21.08 -15.16 7.85
C GLY A 188 20.39 -15.33 9.20
N LYS A 189 19.39 -14.50 9.51
CA LYS A 189 18.59 -14.57 10.73
C LYS A 189 17.31 -15.36 10.51
N GLU A 190 16.95 -16.20 11.46
CA GLU A 190 15.67 -16.91 11.45
C GLU A 190 14.65 -16.21 12.35
N LEU A 191 13.42 -16.06 11.83
CA LEU A 191 12.30 -15.50 12.58
C LEU A 191 11.26 -16.58 12.87
N ASN A 192 10.54 -16.41 13.99
CA ASN A 192 9.18 -16.90 14.13
C ASN A 192 8.25 -15.82 13.57
N TYR A 193 7.26 -16.20 12.80
CA TYR A 193 6.29 -15.30 12.21
C TYR A 193 4.88 -15.81 12.41
N ILE A 194 4.00 -14.95 12.90
CA ILE A 194 2.59 -15.22 13.18
C ILE A 194 1.76 -14.31 12.31
N SER A 195 1.22 -14.84 11.22
CA SER A 195 0.37 -14.11 10.28
C SER A 195 -0.94 -13.68 10.94
N LEU A 196 -1.36 -12.43 10.78
CA LEU A 196 -2.61 -11.94 11.38
C LEU A 196 -3.82 -12.67 10.82
N ARG A 197 -3.90 -12.85 9.52
CA ARG A 197 -5.04 -13.45 8.82
C ARG A 197 -5.21 -14.94 9.11
N ASP A 198 -4.17 -15.65 9.54
CA ASP A 198 -4.25 -17.07 9.88
C ASP A 198 -5.02 -17.27 11.19
N TYR A 199 -5.10 -16.25 12.03
CA TYR A 199 -5.83 -16.26 13.29
C TYR A 199 -7.17 -15.51 13.22
N SER A 200 -7.33 -14.54 12.34
CA SER A 200 -8.55 -13.74 12.25
C SER A 200 -8.82 -13.28 10.83
N GLU A 201 -9.92 -13.75 10.26
CA GLU A 201 -10.39 -13.32 8.95
C GLU A 201 -10.70 -11.82 8.92
N GLU A 202 -11.10 -11.24 10.05
CA GLU A 202 -11.34 -9.82 10.22
C GLU A 202 -10.08 -8.98 9.98
N LEU A 203 -8.90 -9.58 10.23
CA LEU A 203 -7.60 -8.93 10.03
C LEU A 203 -7.03 -9.15 8.62
N ASP A 204 -7.74 -9.86 7.75
CA ASP A 204 -7.43 -9.93 6.32
C ASP A 204 -8.12 -8.76 5.59
N TYR A 205 -7.54 -7.58 5.70
CA TYR A 205 -8.00 -6.33 5.10
C TYR A 205 -6.96 -5.78 4.11
N TYR A 206 -7.38 -4.82 3.25
CA TYR A 206 -6.51 -4.27 2.21
C TYR A 206 -5.46 -3.31 2.79
N THR A 207 -4.19 -3.69 2.68
CA THR A 207 -3.04 -2.88 3.07
C THR A 207 -1.80 -3.26 2.26
N PRO A 208 -1.21 -2.33 1.46
CA PRO A 208 -1.69 -0.98 1.16
C PRO A 208 -2.73 -0.92 0.03
N ILE A 209 -3.31 0.28 -0.16
CA ILE A 209 -4.27 0.61 -1.23
C ILE A 209 -3.88 1.91 -1.92
N PHE A 210 -4.35 2.10 -3.16
CA PHE A 210 -4.20 3.34 -3.91
C PHE A 210 -5.49 4.15 -3.86
N ALA A 211 -5.40 5.46 -3.58
CA ALA A 211 -6.56 6.30 -3.28
C ALA A 211 -6.51 7.69 -3.93
N SER A 212 -7.68 8.33 -3.99
CA SER A 212 -7.86 9.73 -4.36
C SER A 212 -9.01 10.37 -3.60
N SER A 213 -9.20 11.70 -3.72
CA SER A 213 -10.34 12.39 -3.12
C SER A 213 -11.62 12.21 -3.94
N GLU A 214 -12.77 12.18 -3.26
CA GLU A 214 -14.09 12.22 -3.95
C GLU A 214 -14.21 13.42 -4.87
N LYS A 215 -13.63 14.56 -4.48
CA LYS A 215 -13.65 15.78 -5.28
C LYS A 215 -12.99 15.55 -6.63
N LEU A 216 -11.78 15.00 -6.66
CA LEU A 216 -11.06 14.76 -7.91
C LEU A 216 -11.77 13.72 -8.77
N ILE A 217 -12.31 12.65 -8.16
CA ILE A 217 -13.09 11.62 -8.85
C ILE A 217 -14.31 12.23 -9.56
N LYS A 218 -15.02 13.16 -8.90
CA LYS A 218 -16.21 13.83 -9.46
C LYS A 218 -15.86 14.87 -10.52
N THR A 219 -14.78 15.65 -10.31
CA THR A 219 -14.46 16.80 -11.19
C THR A 219 -13.59 16.41 -12.38
N ASN A 220 -12.78 15.37 -12.27
CA ASN A 220 -11.89 14.91 -13.35
C ASN A 220 -11.81 13.36 -13.45
N PRO A 221 -12.93 12.66 -13.71
CA PRO A 221 -12.92 11.20 -13.82
C PRO A 221 -12.05 10.68 -14.98
N LYS A 222 -11.77 11.53 -15.98
CA LYS A 222 -10.85 11.19 -17.08
C LYS A 222 -9.41 11.06 -16.58
N LEU A 223 -8.97 11.95 -15.71
CA LEU A 223 -7.64 11.87 -15.08
C LEU A 223 -7.53 10.60 -14.24
N ILE A 224 -8.55 10.29 -13.42
CA ILE A 224 -8.57 9.05 -12.64
C ILE A 224 -8.36 7.83 -13.55
N LYS A 225 -9.12 7.73 -14.66
CA LYS A 225 -8.99 6.61 -15.63
C LYS A 225 -7.57 6.51 -16.20
N LYS A 226 -6.98 7.63 -16.60
CA LYS A 226 -5.60 7.67 -17.14
C LYS A 226 -4.58 7.14 -16.12
N VAL A 227 -4.63 7.66 -14.88
CA VAL A 227 -3.71 7.27 -13.81
C VAL A 227 -3.90 5.78 -13.48
N MET A 228 -5.13 5.32 -13.33
CA MET A 228 -5.42 3.93 -12.99
C MET A 228 -4.98 2.96 -14.09
N ARG A 229 -5.13 3.29 -15.38
CA ARG A 229 -4.60 2.47 -16.49
C ARG A 229 -3.08 2.36 -16.43
N ALA A 230 -2.39 3.47 -16.20
CA ALA A 230 -0.92 3.47 -16.12
C ALA A 230 -0.43 2.62 -14.93
N ILE A 231 -1.02 2.81 -13.75
CA ILE A 231 -0.64 2.08 -12.52
C ILE A 231 -0.96 0.59 -12.66
N LYS A 232 -2.15 0.24 -13.16
CA LYS A 232 -2.54 -1.16 -13.43
C LYS A 232 -1.52 -1.86 -14.32
N LYS A 233 -1.13 -1.24 -15.45
CA LYS A 233 -0.06 -1.77 -16.30
C LYS A 233 1.26 -1.97 -15.53
N GLY A 234 1.61 -1.05 -14.64
CA GLY A 234 2.81 -1.12 -13.81
C GLY A 234 2.80 -2.31 -12.87
N TYR A 235 1.70 -2.54 -12.14
CA TYR A 235 1.59 -3.71 -11.25
C TYR A 235 1.47 -5.03 -12.03
N GLU A 236 0.71 -5.07 -13.13
CA GLU A 236 0.64 -6.26 -13.99
C GLU A 236 2.00 -6.63 -14.61
N TYR A 237 2.81 -5.62 -14.96
CA TYR A 237 4.19 -5.83 -15.38
C TYR A 237 5.03 -6.41 -14.23
N SER A 238 4.87 -5.86 -13.02
CA SER A 238 5.61 -6.28 -11.83
C SER A 238 5.30 -7.73 -11.42
N VAL A 239 4.07 -8.18 -11.63
CA VAL A 239 3.68 -9.59 -11.46
C VAL A 239 4.40 -10.50 -12.43
N LYS A 240 4.44 -10.11 -13.72
CA LYS A 240 5.00 -10.93 -14.80
C LYS A 240 6.53 -10.93 -14.85
N ASN A 241 7.14 -9.84 -14.38
CA ASN A 241 8.58 -9.60 -14.49
C ASN A 241 9.14 -9.07 -13.15
N PRO A 242 9.06 -9.85 -12.06
CA PRO A 242 9.32 -9.32 -10.71
C PRO A 242 10.76 -8.80 -10.53
N GLU A 243 11.76 -9.51 -11.02
CA GLU A 243 13.17 -9.07 -10.91
C GLU A 243 13.40 -7.77 -11.68
N LYS A 244 12.91 -7.69 -12.92
CA LYS A 244 13.01 -6.48 -13.73
C LYS A 244 12.25 -5.30 -13.13
N ALA A 245 11.12 -5.54 -12.52
CA ALA A 245 10.34 -4.52 -11.80
C ALA A 245 11.11 -3.97 -10.60
N GLY A 246 11.76 -4.83 -9.82
CA GLY A 246 12.66 -4.41 -8.74
C GLY A 246 13.84 -3.56 -9.24
N GLU A 247 14.45 -3.93 -10.37
CA GLU A 247 15.50 -3.10 -11.00
C GLU A 247 14.99 -1.72 -11.44
N LEU A 248 13.74 -1.63 -11.91
CA LEU A 248 13.13 -0.35 -12.29
C LEU A 248 12.84 0.53 -11.06
N LEU A 249 12.42 -0.06 -9.93
CA LEU A 249 12.32 0.66 -8.66
C LEU A 249 13.69 1.21 -8.22
N LEU A 250 14.74 0.39 -8.26
CA LEU A 250 16.10 0.80 -7.89
C LEU A 250 16.69 1.91 -8.74
N LYS A 251 16.22 2.11 -9.99
CA LYS A 251 16.62 3.26 -10.82
C LYS A 251 16.12 4.59 -10.27
N GLU A 252 14.95 4.58 -9.62
CA GLU A 252 14.35 5.78 -9.01
C GLU A 252 14.81 5.98 -7.56
N VAL A 253 15.14 4.87 -6.88
CA VAL A 253 15.47 4.84 -5.44
C VAL A 253 16.75 4.01 -5.23
N PRO A 254 17.91 4.50 -5.70
CA PRO A 254 19.17 3.74 -5.71
C PRO A 254 19.77 3.49 -4.33
N GLU A 255 19.27 4.17 -3.29
CA GLU A 255 19.69 3.98 -1.89
C GLU A 255 19.15 2.71 -1.24
N LEU A 256 18.14 2.05 -1.84
CA LEU A 256 17.62 0.80 -1.31
C LEU A 256 18.59 -0.38 -1.52
N ASP A 257 18.62 -1.31 -0.57
CA ASP A 257 19.38 -2.55 -0.74
C ASP A 257 18.86 -3.36 -1.93
N LYS A 258 19.74 -3.61 -2.90
CA LYS A 258 19.38 -4.29 -4.14
C LYS A 258 18.84 -5.70 -3.90
N ASN A 259 19.47 -6.48 -3.01
CA ASN A 259 19.07 -7.87 -2.79
C ASN A 259 17.71 -7.92 -2.09
N LEU A 260 17.50 -7.04 -1.11
CA LEU A 260 16.22 -6.90 -0.43
C LEU A 260 15.10 -6.53 -1.41
N VAL A 261 15.31 -5.54 -2.26
CA VAL A 261 14.31 -5.12 -3.25
C VAL A 261 13.95 -6.25 -4.21
N ILE A 262 14.95 -6.95 -4.76
CA ILE A 262 14.71 -8.02 -5.74
C ILE A 262 13.97 -9.19 -5.10
N GLU A 263 14.41 -9.67 -3.94
CA GLU A 263 13.77 -10.81 -3.26
C GLU A 263 12.39 -10.45 -2.71
N SER A 264 12.22 -9.26 -2.15
CA SER A 264 10.92 -8.73 -1.72
C SER A 264 9.96 -8.61 -2.91
N GLN A 265 10.41 -8.09 -4.04
CA GLN A 265 9.58 -7.98 -5.25
C GLN A 265 9.16 -9.35 -5.80
N LYS A 266 10.05 -10.34 -5.80
CA LYS A 266 9.71 -11.72 -6.16
C LYS A 266 8.62 -12.30 -5.26
N TYR A 267 8.73 -12.06 -3.95
CA TYR A 267 7.70 -12.47 -2.98
C TYR A 267 6.35 -11.77 -3.23
N LEU A 268 6.36 -10.44 -3.40
CA LEU A 268 5.12 -9.66 -3.54
C LEU A 268 4.44 -9.82 -4.90
N ALA A 269 5.14 -10.25 -5.93
CA ALA A 269 4.58 -10.41 -7.28
C ALA A 269 3.28 -11.24 -7.28
N SER A 270 3.23 -12.35 -6.54
CA SER A 270 2.03 -13.17 -6.41
C SER A 270 0.95 -12.52 -5.53
N LYS A 271 1.31 -11.55 -4.65
CA LYS A 271 0.39 -10.94 -3.67
C LYS A 271 -0.37 -9.74 -4.23
N TYR A 272 0.10 -9.16 -5.33
CA TYR A 272 -0.58 -8.01 -5.95
C TYR A 272 -1.93 -8.35 -6.58
N ILE A 273 -2.11 -9.57 -7.07
CA ILE A 273 -3.36 -10.02 -7.68
C ILE A 273 -3.96 -11.17 -6.87
N ASP A 274 -3.14 -12.13 -6.43
CA ASP A 274 -3.49 -13.32 -5.66
C ASP A 274 -4.74 -14.03 -6.25
N ASP A 275 -5.85 -14.14 -5.52
CA ASP A 275 -7.11 -14.74 -5.94
C ASP A 275 -8.06 -13.75 -6.66
N ALA A 276 -7.68 -12.48 -6.78
CA ALA A 276 -8.52 -11.47 -7.41
C ALA A 276 -8.56 -11.63 -8.94
N PRO A 277 -9.67 -11.27 -9.59
CA PRO A 277 -9.82 -11.39 -11.05
C PRO A 277 -8.85 -10.49 -11.85
N TYR A 278 -8.36 -9.42 -11.23
CA TYR A 278 -7.38 -8.48 -11.78
C TYR A 278 -6.80 -7.62 -10.66
N TRP A 279 -5.66 -7.00 -10.92
CA TRP A 279 -5.04 -6.09 -9.96
C TRP A 279 -5.98 -4.96 -9.53
N GLY A 280 -5.99 -4.69 -8.24
CA GLY A 280 -6.71 -3.57 -7.64
C GLY A 280 -8.16 -3.89 -7.23
N TYR A 281 -8.70 -5.05 -7.60
CA TYR A 281 -10.08 -5.42 -7.29
C TYR A 281 -10.33 -5.42 -5.78
N GLN A 282 -11.51 -4.93 -5.38
CA GLN A 282 -11.92 -4.83 -3.97
C GLN A 282 -13.33 -5.39 -3.77
N LYS A 283 -13.53 -6.10 -2.69
CA LYS A 283 -14.80 -6.72 -2.28
C LYS A 283 -15.42 -5.91 -1.13
N LEU A 284 -16.71 -5.63 -1.20
CA LEU A 284 -17.44 -4.87 -0.16
C LEU A 284 -17.39 -5.58 1.20
N GLU A 285 -17.51 -6.91 1.19
CA GLU A 285 -17.49 -7.72 2.41
C GLU A 285 -16.19 -7.58 3.22
N VAL A 286 -15.04 -7.34 2.58
CA VAL A 286 -13.76 -7.09 3.27
C VAL A 286 -13.80 -5.74 4.00
N TRP A 287 -14.35 -4.70 3.36
CA TRP A 287 -14.52 -3.39 3.96
C TRP A 287 -15.48 -3.41 5.15
N GLU A 288 -16.65 -4.06 4.97
CA GLU A 288 -17.67 -4.16 6.03
C GLU A 288 -17.21 -5.01 7.20
N ARG A 289 -16.51 -6.13 6.94
CA ARG A 289 -15.96 -7.03 7.95
C ARG A 289 -14.98 -6.31 8.86
N TYR A 290 -14.03 -5.59 8.26
CA TYR A 290 -13.03 -4.83 9.01
C TYR A 290 -13.66 -3.67 9.82
N GLN A 291 -14.59 -2.91 9.24
CA GLN A 291 -15.33 -1.88 9.98
C GLN A 291 -16.09 -2.45 11.19
N LYS A 292 -16.75 -3.60 11.02
CA LYS A 292 -17.45 -4.27 12.13
C LYS A 292 -16.48 -4.69 13.23
N TRP A 293 -15.30 -5.17 12.86
CA TRP A 293 -14.25 -5.52 13.82
C TRP A 293 -13.75 -4.29 14.59
N LEU A 294 -13.50 -3.17 13.92
CA LEU A 294 -13.13 -1.91 14.59
C LEU A 294 -14.21 -1.48 15.58
N TYR A 295 -15.49 -1.51 15.18
CA TYR A 295 -16.61 -1.15 16.03
C TYR A 295 -16.73 -2.08 17.25
N LYS A 296 -16.65 -3.38 17.05
CA LYS A 296 -16.69 -4.40 18.12
C LYS A 296 -15.58 -4.21 19.16
N ASN A 297 -14.44 -3.70 18.74
CA ASN A 297 -13.29 -3.43 19.61
C ASN A 297 -13.28 -1.99 20.20
N ASN A 298 -14.36 -1.23 20.03
CA ASN A 298 -14.49 0.16 20.48
C ASN A 298 -13.40 1.09 19.96
N LEU A 299 -12.91 0.84 18.73
CA LEU A 299 -11.92 1.68 18.04
C LEU A 299 -12.59 2.78 17.24
N ILE A 300 -13.88 2.66 17.00
CA ILE A 300 -14.76 3.63 16.33
C ILE A 300 -16.10 3.69 17.05
N ASP A 301 -16.71 4.88 17.11
CA ASP A 301 -17.98 5.10 17.82
C ASP A 301 -19.22 4.83 16.95
N GLY A 302 -19.03 4.56 15.66
CA GLY A 302 -20.10 4.32 14.71
C GLY A 302 -19.63 3.62 13.46
N THR A 303 -20.56 3.41 12.53
CA THR A 303 -20.29 2.83 11.21
C THR A 303 -20.75 3.76 10.10
N THR A 304 -20.15 3.63 8.92
CA THR A 304 -20.53 4.37 7.72
C THR A 304 -20.72 3.42 6.55
N ASP A 305 -21.34 3.92 5.46
CA ASP A 305 -21.56 3.14 4.25
C ASP A 305 -20.23 2.89 3.52
N MET A 306 -19.69 1.68 3.66
CA MET A 306 -18.43 1.28 3.03
C MET A 306 -18.48 1.22 1.51
N LYS A 307 -19.66 1.23 0.87
CA LYS A 307 -19.78 1.41 -0.59
C LYS A 307 -19.20 2.72 -1.07
N LYS A 308 -19.11 3.72 -0.19
CA LYS A 308 -18.50 5.03 -0.48
C LYS A 308 -17.00 5.07 -0.21
N ALA A 309 -16.43 4.06 0.45
CA ALA A 309 -15.02 4.03 0.81
C ALA A 309 -14.12 3.57 -0.35
N PHE A 310 -14.67 2.89 -1.34
CA PHE A 310 -13.90 2.38 -2.48
C PHE A 310 -14.71 2.36 -3.77
N THR A 311 -14.01 2.18 -4.90
CA THR A 311 -14.65 1.94 -6.21
C THR A 311 -13.76 1.04 -7.08
N ASN A 312 -14.39 0.14 -7.83
CA ASN A 312 -13.72 -0.67 -8.87
C ASN A 312 -13.99 -0.13 -10.29
N GLU A 313 -14.69 1.01 -10.41
CA GLU A 313 -15.12 1.57 -11.69
C GLU A 313 -13.97 1.85 -12.66
N PHE A 314 -12.83 2.31 -12.14
CA PHE A 314 -11.68 2.75 -12.93
C PHE A 314 -10.67 1.63 -13.23
N LEU A 315 -10.93 0.39 -12.81
CA LEU A 315 -10.09 -0.78 -13.03
C LEU A 315 -10.48 -1.60 -14.26
N LYS A 316 -11.73 -1.39 -14.76
CA LYS A 316 -12.20 -2.04 -15.98
C LYS A 316 -11.70 -1.25 -17.20
N ASN A 317 -11.22 -1.97 -18.20
CA ASN A 317 -10.79 -1.41 -19.49
C ASN A 317 -11.96 -0.81 -20.25
#